data_f8cc61e71c121c84a37d6bf3c567837b
#
_entry.id   f8cc61e71c121c84a37d6bf3c567837b
#
_cell.length_a   1.000
_cell.length_b   1.000
_cell.length_c   1.000
_cell.angle_alpha   90.00
_cell.angle_beta   90.00
_cell.angle_gamma   90.00
#
_symmetry.space_group_name_H-M   'P 1'
#
loop_
_entity.id
_entity.type
_entity.pdbx_description
1 polymer ?
#
loop_
_entity_poly.entity_id
_entity_poly.type
_entity_poly.pdbx_seq_one_letter_code
_entity_poly.pdbx_strand_id
1 'polypeptide(L)'
;LDMSKLTRLGGGSGVNLWYYTSNDALSVVRAANYFSTPDATGGEMNGQSALGMMNAGDIVILVDSNSTHKDASITVVKEVSATAIDLGDGTTISSADSD
;
A
#
# COMPACT_ATOMS: atom_id res chain seq x y z
N LEU A 1 1.23 -6.55 -6.67
CA LEU A 1 1.18 -5.09 -6.73
C LEU A 1 0.66 -4.63 -8.09
N ASP A 2 -0.28 -3.72 -8.05
CA ASP A 2 -0.76 -2.99 -9.22
C ASP A 2 -0.38 -1.52 -9.08
N MET A 3 0.66 -1.08 -9.76
CA MET A 3 1.18 0.27 -9.64
C MET A 3 0.17 1.35 -10.06
N SER A 4 -0.77 1.01 -10.94
CA SER A 4 -1.83 1.96 -11.34
C SER A 4 -2.79 2.32 -10.21
N LYS A 5 -2.81 1.52 -9.14
CA LYS A 5 -3.67 1.72 -7.96
C LYS A 5 -2.96 2.48 -6.83
N LEU A 6 -1.66 2.71 -6.95
CA LEU A 6 -0.88 3.42 -5.94
C LEU A 6 -0.88 4.92 -6.25
N THR A 7 -1.30 5.73 -5.28
CA THR A 7 -1.36 7.18 -5.42
C THR A 7 -0.61 7.85 -4.27
N ARG A 8 0.26 8.79 -4.59
CA ARG A 8 0.88 9.66 -3.60
C ARG A 8 -0.07 10.81 -3.33
N LEU A 9 -0.61 10.88 -2.11
CA LEU A 9 -1.54 11.94 -1.73
C LEU A 9 -0.84 13.23 -1.30
N GLY A 10 0.38 13.13 -0.81
CA GLY A 10 1.14 14.27 -0.36
C GLY A 10 2.49 13.88 0.17
N GLY A 11 3.31 14.87 0.51
CA GLY A 11 4.62 14.63 1.08
C GLY A 11 5.47 15.87 1.09
N GLY A 12 6.59 15.77 1.77
CA GLY A 12 7.60 16.80 1.88
C GLY A 12 8.67 16.36 2.88
N SER A 13 9.84 16.93 2.79
CA SER A 13 10.94 16.65 3.74
C SER A 13 11.27 15.16 3.89
N GLY A 14 11.14 14.39 2.81
CA GLY A 14 11.52 12.99 2.79
C GLY A 14 10.46 12.01 3.29
N VAL A 15 9.24 12.50 3.60
CA VAL A 15 8.12 11.63 4.01
C VAL A 15 6.95 11.82 3.06
N ASN A 16 6.14 10.76 2.90
CA ASN A 16 5.01 10.76 1.98
C ASN A 16 3.78 10.13 2.63
N LEU A 17 2.62 10.51 2.10
CA LEU A 17 1.35 9.87 2.38
C LEU A 17 0.88 9.18 1.10
N TRP A 18 0.59 7.89 1.19
CA TRP A 18 0.17 7.05 0.06
C TRP A 18 -1.24 6.52 0.24
N TYR A 19 -1.88 6.23 -0.88
CA TYR A 19 -3.17 5.55 -0.95
C TYR A 19 -3.08 4.40 -1.93
N TYR A 20 -3.53 3.22 -1.52
CA TYR A 20 -3.52 2.05 -2.40
C TYR A 20 -4.82 1.27 -2.25
N THR A 21 -5.42 0.90 -3.36
CA THR A 21 -6.59 0.02 -3.38
C THR A 21 -6.23 -1.28 -4.08
N SER A 22 -6.77 -2.40 -3.59
CA SER A 22 -6.49 -3.71 -4.14
C SER A 22 -7.64 -4.66 -3.90
N ASN A 23 -7.77 -5.66 -4.77
CA ASN A 23 -8.63 -6.81 -4.52
C ASN A 23 -7.95 -7.85 -3.62
N ASP A 24 -6.68 -7.69 -3.34
CA ASP A 24 -5.95 -8.54 -2.41
C ASP A 24 -6.35 -8.20 -0.97
N ALA A 25 -6.35 -9.21 -0.11
CA ALA A 25 -6.62 -9.00 1.31
C ALA A 25 -5.58 -8.05 1.92
N LEU A 26 -5.98 -7.24 2.91
CA LEU A 26 -5.08 -6.28 3.55
C LEU A 26 -3.83 -6.95 4.12
N SER A 27 -3.96 -8.16 4.69
CA SER A 27 -2.81 -8.90 5.21
C SER A 27 -1.80 -9.27 4.13
N VAL A 28 -2.25 -9.53 2.91
CA VAL A 28 -1.38 -9.79 1.76
C VAL A 28 -0.68 -8.52 1.32
N VAL A 29 -1.40 -7.42 1.25
CA VAL A 29 -0.84 -6.12 0.82
C VAL A 29 0.19 -5.60 1.83
N ARG A 30 -0.01 -5.86 3.11
CA ARG A 30 0.95 -5.46 4.16
C ARG A 30 2.16 -6.37 4.28
N ALA A 31 2.14 -7.53 3.64
CA ALA A 31 3.25 -8.47 3.74
C ALA A 31 4.55 -7.87 3.20
N ALA A 32 5.66 -8.32 3.75
CA ALA A 32 6.98 -7.96 3.21
C ALA A 32 7.04 -8.30 1.72
N ASN A 33 7.64 -7.43 0.95
CA ASN A 33 7.84 -7.58 -0.50
C ASN A 33 6.62 -7.28 -1.38
N TYR A 34 5.42 -7.07 -0.87
CA TYR A 34 4.28 -6.78 -1.76
C TYR A 34 4.54 -5.53 -2.61
N PHE A 35 4.93 -4.42 -1.98
CA PHE A 35 5.18 -3.16 -2.70
C PHE A 35 6.52 -3.14 -3.45
N SER A 36 7.43 -4.05 -3.15
CA SER A 36 8.69 -4.21 -3.85
C SER A 36 8.64 -5.24 -4.98
N THR A 37 7.57 -6.02 -5.07
CA THR A 37 7.37 -6.96 -6.17
C THR A 37 6.92 -6.21 -7.42
N PRO A 38 7.60 -6.39 -8.56
CA PRO A 38 7.23 -5.68 -9.78
C PRO A 38 5.79 -5.93 -10.20
N ASP A 39 5.15 -4.88 -10.71
CA ASP A 39 3.83 -4.95 -11.30
C ASP A 39 3.85 -5.96 -12.46
N ALA A 40 2.95 -6.93 -12.43
CA ALA A 40 2.80 -7.98 -13.44
C ALA A 40 1.42 -7.95 -14.11
N THR A 41 0.73 -6.81 -14.06
CA THR A 41 -0.62 -6.68 -14.62
C THR A 41 -0.64 -6.61 -16.16
N GLY A 42 0.53 -6.35 -16.77
CA GLY A 42 0.62 -6.20 -18.21
C GLY A 42 0.26 -4.80 -18.72
N GLY A 43 -0.06 -3.86 -17.81
CA GLY A 43 -0.36 -2.49 -18.16
C GLY A 43 0.89 -1.63 -18.40
N GLU A 44 0.70 -0.33 -18.47
CA GLU A 44 1.79 0.63 -18.74
C GLU A 44 2.89 0.60 -17.67
N MET A 45 2.53 0.24 -16.44
CA MET A 45 3.48 0.19 -15.32
C MET A 45 4.04 -1.20 -15.08
N ASN A 46 3.83 -2.13 -16.00
CA ASN A 46 4.34 -3.49 -15.87
C ASN A 46 5.86 -3.49 -15.65
N GLY A 47 6.30 -4.25 -14.67
CA GLY A 47 7.72 -4.32 -14.29
C GLY A 47 8.17 -3.27 -13.29
N GLN A 48 7.33 -2.27 -12.97
CA GLN A 48 7.65 -1.26 -11.98
C GLN A 48 7.19 -1.69 -10.58
N SER A 49 7.85 -1.16 -9.56
CA SER A 49 7.48 -1.35 -8.16
C SER A 49 7.58 -0.04 -7.40
N ALA A 50 7.22 -0.08 -6.11
CA ALA A 50 7.36 1.11 -5.25
C ALA A 50 8.78 1.31 -4.70
N LEU A 51 9.72 0.42 -5.02
CA LEU A 51 11.13 0.62 -4.66
C LEU A 51 11.64 1.94 -5.25
N GLY A 52 12.33 2.72 -4.43
CA GLY A 52 12.81 4.05 -4.83
C GLY A 52 11.76 5.15 -4.69
N MET A 53 10.51 4.80 -4.40
CA MET A 53 9.41 5.75 -4.22
C MET A 53 8.99 5.87 -2.76
N MET A 54 8.78 4.74 -2.07
CA MET A 54 8.41 4.70 -0.66
C MET A 54 9.64 4.76 0.22
N ASN A 55 9.52 5.49 1.32
CA ASN A 55 10.59 5.61 2.33
C ASN A 55 10.07 5.10 3.67
N ALA A 56 10.98 4.58 4.49
CA ALA A 56 10.64 4.21 5.86
C ALA A 56 10.06 5.43 6.60
N GLY A 57 8.97 5.21 7.31
CA GLY A 57 8.23 6.28 7.98
C GLY A 57 7.08 6.86 7.16
N ASP A 58 6.97 6.55 5.89
CA ASP A 58 5.80 6.95 5.09
C ASP A 58 4.53 6.32 5.65
N ILE A 59 3.42 7.03 5.54
CA ILE A 59 2.09 6.54 5.92
C ILE A 59 1.37 6.03 4.69
N VAL A 60 0.69 4.91 4.83
CA VAL A 60 -0.04 4.27 3.72
C VAL A 60 -1.47 3.97 4.17
N ILE A 61 -2.42 4.43 3.37
CA ILE A 61 -3.83 4.07 3.53
C ILE A 61 -4.11 2.95 2.53
N LEU A 62 -4.59 1.81 3.03
CA LEU A 62 -4.90 0.64 2.23
C LEU A 62 -6.40 0.39 2.23
N VAL A 63 -6.97 0.12 1.07
CA VAL A 63 -8.40 -0.22 0.94
C VAL A 63 -8.53 -1.53 0.18
N ASP A 64 -9.24 -2.49 0.77
CA ASP A 64 -9.64 -3.72 0.11
C ASP A 64 -10.91 -3.44 -0.69
N SER A 65 -10.78 -3.39 -2.01
CA SER A 65 -11.88 -3.09 -2.90
C SER A 65 -12.72 -4.32 -3.28
N ASN A 66 -12.31 -5.50 -2.83
CA ASN A 66 -13.00 -6.76 -3.13
C ASN A 66 -14.18 -7.03 -2.21
N SER A 67 -14.33 -6.26 -1.13
CA SER A 67 -15.39 -6.43 -0.15
C SER A 67 -16.61 -5.58 -0.49
N THR A 68 -17.83 -6.09 -0.16
CA THR A 68 -19.06 -5.29 -0.21
C THR A 68 -18.98 -4.12 0.76
N HIS A 69 -18.35 -4.36 1.91
CA HIS A 69 -18.01 -3.34 2.89
C HIS A 69 -16.51 -3.16 2.81
N LYS A 70 -16.07 -2.09 2.20
CA LYS A 70 -14.66 -1.89 1.96
C LYS A 70 -13.89 -1.84 3.28
N ASP A 71 -13.04 -2.83 3.47
CA ASP A 71 -12.13 -2.84 4.60
C ASP A 71 -10.95 -1.90 4.31
N ALA A 72 -10.50 -1.20 5.32
CA ALA A 72 -9.39 -0.27 5.18
C ALA A 72 -8.45 -0.37 6.37
N SER A 73 -7.22 0.06 6.16
CA SER A 73 -6.19 0.14 7.19
C SER A 73 -5.32 1.36 6.94
N ILE A 74 -4.80 1.92 8.02
CA ILE A 74 -3.73 2.92 7.94
C ILE A 74 -2.50 2.32 8.59
N THR A 75 -1.37 2.38 7.91
CA THR A 75 -0.14 1.75 8.38
C THR A 75 1.07 2.61 8.03
N VAL A 76 2.23 2.17 8.47
CA VAL A 76 3.50 2.84 8.24
C VAL A 76 4.42 1.93 7.43
N VAL A 77 5.22 2.52 6.56
CA VAL A 77 6.34 1.82 5.94
C VAL A 77 7.40 1.63 7.03
N LYS A 78 7.52 0.40 7.49
CA LYS A 78 8.36 0.05 8.64
C LYS A 78 9.82 -0.02 8.25
N GLU A 79 10.11 -0.61 7.10
CA GLU A 79 11.47 -0.85 6.66
C GLU A 79 11.55 -0.86 5.14
N VAL A 80 12.59 -0.24 4.61
CA VAL A 80 12.93 -0.29 3.18
C VAL A 80 14.38 -0.71 3.06
N SER A 81 14.63 -1.77 2.31
CA SER A 81 15.98 -2.20 1.93
C SER A 81 16.16 -2.03 0.41
N ALA A 82 17.31 -2.45 -0.09
CA ALA A 82 17.58 -2.40 -1.53
C ALA A 82 16.59 -3.23 -2.37
N THR A 83 15.97 -4.25 -1.74
CA THR A 83 15.13 -5.23 -2.44
C THR A 83 13.74 -5.42 -1.85
N ALA A 84 13.45 -4.83 -0.68
CA ALA A 84 12.20 -5.11 0.04
C ALA A 84 11.59 -3.87 0.67
N ILE A 85 10.27 -3.82 0.70
CA ILE A 85 9.47 -2.84 1.42
C ILE A 85 8.56 -3.62 2.36
N ASP A 86 8.64 -3.33 3.66
CA ASP A 86 7.83 -3.97 4.69
C ASP A 86 6.96 -2.94 5.40
N LEU A 87 5.65 -3.21 5.46
CA LEU A 87 4.69 -2.36 6.17
C LEU A 87 4.35 -2.96 7.52
N GLY A 88 4.07 -2.10 8.48
CA GLY A 88 3.53 -2.52 9.77
C GLY A 88 2.11 -3.07 9.63
N ASP A 89 1.60 -3.72 10.68
CA ASP A 89 0.24 -4.29 10.68
C ASP A 89 -0.83 -3.20 10.59
N GLY A 90 -0.53 -2.02 11.11
CA GLY A 90 -1.43 -0.89 11.00
C GLY A 90 -2.66 -0.97 11.91
N THR A 91 -3.55 -0.02 11.70
CA THR A 91 -4.82 0.08 12.42
C THR A 91 -5.96 -0.01 11.43
N THR A 92 -6.92 -0.89 11.71
CA THR A 92 -8.10 -1.04 10.87
C THR A 92 -8.99 0.19 10.99
N ILE A 93 -9.43 0.69 9.84
CA ILE A 93 -10.49 1.69 9.75
C ILE A 93 -11.78 0.90 9.61
N SER A 94 -12.62 0.94 10.66
CA SER A 94 -13.86 0.15 10.66
C SER A 94 -14.85 0.68 9.65
N SER A 95 -15.45 -0.24 8.88
CA SER A 95 -16.59 0.04 8.02
C SER A 95 -17.93 -0.34 8.69
N ALA A 96 -17.89 -0.72 9.96
CA ALA A 96 -19.11 -1.04 10.68
C ALA A 96 -20.02 0.18 10.76
N ASP A 97 -21.30 -0.05 10.51
CA ASP A 97 -22.33 0.97 10.52
C ASP A 97 -23.47 0.48 11.40
N SER A 98 -23.68 1.18 12.51
CA SER A 98 -24.74 0.84 13.49
C SER A 98 -25.92 1.83 13.43
N ASP A 99 -25.87 2.76 12.48
CA ASP A 99 -26.94 3.76 12.30
C ASP A 99 -28.04 3.25 11.32
#